data_921d5fce08a0115c68f2e46df5b52572
#
_entry.id   921d5fce08a0115c68f2e46df5b52572
#
_cell.length_a   1.000
_cell.length_b   1.000
_cell.length_c   1.000
_cell.angle_alpha   90.00
_cell.angle_beta   90.00
_cell.angle_gamma   90.00
#
_symmetry.space_group_name_H-M   'P 1'
#
loop_
_entity.id
_entity.type
_entity.pdbx_description
1 polymer ?
#
loop_
_entity_poly.entity_id
_entity_poly.type
_entity_poly.pdbx_seq_one_letter_code
_entity_poly.pdbx_strand_id
1 'polypeptide(L)'
;MAQENGRVKNVAIVIATGSYQREAPTTVLRLTEKLLQRGVNVNVWSFEEAVTLTNKDQMDHSEPGALQEVLGEKHGHVSRYIDMLLRAGLHGAKMDWVACILCVQERGVFYHQMNGAIIGTLGDLWKFIRTADRVLTIPTYR
;
A
#
# COMPACT_ATOMS: atom_id res chain seq x y z
N MET A 1 -35.96 2.07 -12.30
CA MET A 1 -34.71 1.50 -11.80
C MET A 1 -33.67 2.61 -11.74
N ALA A 2 -33.21 2.95 -10.56
CA ALA A 2 -32.10 3.85 -10.43
C ALA A 2 -30.90 3.20 -11.12
N GLN A 3 -30.39 3.84 -12.15
CA GLN A 3 -29.14 3.43 -12.75
C GLN A 3 -28.05 3.63 -11.69
N GLU A 4 -27.47 2.56 -11.16
CA GLU A 4 -26.20 2.60 -10.40
C GLU A 4 -25.04 2.99 -11.32
N ASN A 5 -25.32 3.87 -12.25
CA ASN A 5 -24.39 4.29 -13.29
C ASN A 5 -23.30 5.15 -12.68
N GLY A 6 -22.11 4.60 -12.65
CA GLY A 6 -20.86 5.32 -12.48
C GLY A 6 -20.27 5.40 -11.08
N ARG A 7 -20.84 4.72 -10.07
CA ARG A 7 -20.21 4.66 -8.76
C ARG A 7 -19.04 3.68 -8.78
N VAL A 8 -17.84 4.20 -8.55
CA VAL A 8 -16.63 3.39 -8.39
C VAL A 8 -16.75 2.56 -7.10
N LYS A 9 -16.60 1.25 -7.20
CA LYS A 9 -16.64 0.30 -6.07
C LYS A 9 -15.28 -0.32 -5.77
N ASN A 10 -14.47 -0.51 -6.79
CA ASN A 10 -13.17 -1.18 -6.68
C ASN A 10 -12.12 -0.38 -7.45
N VAL A 11 -11.01 -0.09 -6.79
CA VAL A 11 -9.83 0.55 -7.38
C VAL A 11 -8.65 -0.39 -7.22
N ALA A 12 -7.93 -0.61 -8.31
CA ALA A 12 -6.64 -1.29 -8.29
C ALA A 12 -5.52 -0.25 -8.34
N ILE A 13 -4.52 -0.39 -7.48
CA ILE A 13 -3.33 0.45 -7.47
C ILE A 13 -2.12 -0.43 -7.73
N VAL A 14 -1.37 -0.09 -8.78
CA VAL A 14 -0.13 -0.77 -9.14
C VAL A 14 1.03 0.15 -8.79
N ILE A 15 1.84 -0.24 -7.83
CA ILE A 15 2.90 0.60 -7.28
C ILE A 15 4.28 -0.07 -7.40
N ALA A 16 5.25 0.68 -7.93
CA ALA A 16 6.65 0.26 -8.06
C ALA A 16 7.61 1.02 -7.14
N THR A 17 7.21 2.15 -6.61
CA THR A 17 8.07 3.02 -5.80
C THR A 17 8.21 2.51 -4.37
N GLY A 18 9.46 2.33 -3.92
CA GLY A 18 9.78 1.90 -2.56
C GLY A 18 9.68 2.99 -1.50
N SER A 19 9.91 2.61 -0.26
CA SER A 19 9.84 3.50 0.91
C SER A 19 10.96 4.55 0.90
N TYR A 20 10.64 5.72 1.44
CA TYR A 20 11.60 6.75 1.84
C TYR A 20 12.43 7.42 0.73
N GLN A 21 12.25 7.02 -0.50
CA GLN A 21 12.93 7.65 -1.64
C GLN A 21 12.11 8.78 -2.24
N ARG A 22 10.79 8.67 -2.16
CA ARG A 22 9.85 9.64 -2.72
C ARG A 22 8.58 9.68 -1.88
N GLU A 23 7.79 10.71 -2.06
CA GLU A 23 6.51 10.89 -1.35
C GLU A 23 5.35 10.07 -1.96
N ALA A 24 5.55 9.52 -3.16
CA ALA A 24 4.49 8.79 -3.86
C ALA A 24 3.83 7.68 -3.01
N PRO A 25 4.56 6.82 -2.28
CA PRO A 25 3.94 5.83 -1.42
C PRO A 25 3.03 6.42 -0.35
N THR A 26 3.45 7.48 0.31
CA THR A 26 2.66 8.16 1.33
C THR A 26 1.39 8.77 0.73
N THR A 27 1.51 9.38 -0.45
CA THR A 27 0.36 9.93 -1.17
C THR A 27 -0.64 8.82 -1.55
N VAL A 28 -0.14 7.68 -2.01
CA VAL A 28 -0.99 6.50 -2.31
C VAL A 28 -1.73 6.02 -1.07
N LEU A 29 -1.06 5.94 0.07
CA LEU A 29 -1.69 5.51 1.31
C LEU A 29 -2.76 6.49 1.80
N ARG A 30 -2.51 7.78 1.67
CA ARG A 30 -3.52 8.82 1.97
C ARG A 30 -4.72 8.73 1.05
N LEU A 31 -4.49 8.52 -0.24
CA LEU A 31 -5.57 8.31 -1.21
C LEU A 31 -6.37 7.05 -0.86
N THR A 32 -5.69 5.96 -0.55
CA THR A 32 -6.30 4.69 -0.17
C THR A 32 -7.20 4.86 1.06
N GLU A 33 -6.72 5.54 2.08
CA GLU A 33 -7.53 5.85 3.26
C GLU A 33 -8.81 6.61 2.90
N LYS A 34 -8.72 7.62 2.04
CA LYS A 34 -9.89 8.38 1.58
C LYS A 34 -10.86 7.53 0.77
N LEU A 35 -10.35 6.63 -0.07
CA LEU A 35 -11.19 5.70 -0.83
C LEU A 35 -11.94 4.74 0.10
N LEU A 36 -11.24 4.15 1.06
CA LEU A 36 -11.86 3.27 2.06
C LEU A 36 -12.94 4.00 2.87
N GLN A 37 -12.67 5.24 3.30
CA GLN A 37 -13.64 6.08 4.00
C GLN A 37 -14.90 6.36 3.18
N ARG A 38 -14.81 6.29 1.86
CA ARG A 38 -15.93 6.46 0.93
C ARG A 38 -16.59 5.14 0.52
N GLY A 39 -16.21 4.05 1.13
CA GLY A 39 -16.76 2.73 0.84
C GLY A 39 -16.21 2.09 -0.44
N VAL A 40 -15.05 2.51 -0.91
CA VAL A 40 -14.40 1.96 -2.10
C VAL A 40 -13.36 0.94 -1.68
N ASN A 41 -13.44 -0.28 -2.23
CA ASN A 41 -12.42 -1.31 -2.02
C ASN A 41 -11.15 -0.96 -2.80
N VAL A 42 -9.99 -1.21 -2.20
CA VAL A 42 -8.70 -0.93 -2.80
C VAL A 42 -7.87 -2.21 -2.84
N ASN A 43 -7.40 -2.59 -4.02
CA ASN A 43 -6.51 -3.71 -4.22
C ASN A 43 -5.16 -3.18 -4.70
N VAL A 44 -4.13 -3.39 -3.91
CA VAL A 44 -2.78 -2.91 -4.22
C VAL A 44 -1.92 -4.07 -4.68
N TRP A 45 -1.31 -3.90 -5.85
CA TRP A 45 -0.23 -4.75 -6.34
C TRP A 45 1.08 -4.00 -6.22
N SER A 46 1.99 -4.50 -5.40
CA SER A 46 3.33 -3.94 -5.25
C SER A 46 4.35 -4.82 -5.96
N PHE A 47 5.24 -4.19 -6.72
CA PHE A 47 6.31 -4.87 -7.44
C PHE A 47 7.58 -4.02 -7.44
N GLU A 48 8.69 -4.60 -7.89
CA GLU A 48 10.00 -3.95 -7.81
C GLU A 48 10.28 -3.46 -6.38
N GLU A 49 10.75 -2.24 -6.21
CA GLU A 49 11.11 -1.66 -4.91
C GLU A 49 9.92 -1.53 -3.95
N ALA A 50 8.70 -1.46 -4.48
CA ALA A 50 7.51 -1.29 -3.64
C ALA A 50 7.24 -2.50 -2.73
N VAL A 51 7.83 -3.67 -2.98
CA VAL A 51 7.73 -4.82 -2.07
C VAL A 51 8.41 -4.57 -0.71
N THR A 52 9.24 -3.54 -0.61
CA THR A 52 9.83 -3.12 0.66
C THR A 52 8.88 -2.33 1.54
N LEU A 53 7.78 -1.81 0.99
CA LEU A 53 6.77 -1.08 1.75
C LEU A 53 6.12 -1.94 2.84
N THR A 54 6.00 -3.23 2.60
CA THR A 54 5.40 -4.19 3.52
C THR A 54 6.42 -5.01 4.31
N ASN A 55 7.67 -4.57 4.35
CA ASN A 55 8.68 -5.19 5.20
C ASN A 55 8.34 -4.96 6.68
N LYS A 56 8.20 -6.05 7.43
CA LYS A 56 7.84 -6.02 8.86
C LYS A 56 8.95 -5.51 9.77
N ASP A 57 10.18 -5.51 9.29
CA ASP A 57 11.36 -5.11 10.09
C ASP A 57 11.61 -3.60 10.06
N GLN A 58 10.73 -2.82 9.45
CA GLN A 58 10.77 -1.37 9.53
C GLN A 58 10.54 -0.92 10.97
N MET A 59 11.24 0.14 11.36
CA MET A 59 11.15 0.71 12.70
C MET A 59 10.74 2.17 12.63
N ASP A 60 9.96 2.61 13.61
CA ASP A 60 9.75 4.04 13.82
C ASP A 60 11.09 4.70 14.07
N HIS A 61 11.30 5.83 13.47
CA HIS A 61 12.55 6.56 13.60
C HIS A 61 12.31 7.98 14.08
N SER A 62 13.31 8.51 14.74
CA SER A 62 13.38 9.91 15.07
C SER A 62 14.40 10.61 14.19
N GLU A 63 14.09 11.84 13.77
CA GLU A 63 15.09 12.67 13.11
C GLU A 63 16.17 13.05 14.10
N PRO A 64 17.46 12.91 13.74
CA PRO A 64 18.52 13.37 14.65
C PRO A 64 18.49 14.89 14.78
N GLY A 65 18.44 15.39 16.00
CA GLY A 65 18.52 16.80 16.30
C GLY A 65 17.77 17.22 17.55
N ALA A 66 18.15 18.37 18.09
CA ALA A 66 17.63 18.89 19.35
C ALA A 66 16.11 19.12 19.36
N LEU A 67 15.52 19.44 18.22
CA LEU A 67 14.07 19.68 18.14
C LEU A 67 13.28 18.42 18.47
N GLN A 68 13.81 17.27 18.13
CA GLN A 68 13.15 15.99 18.35
C GLN A 68 13.27 15.48 19.77
N GLU A 69 14.38 15.73 20.41
CA GLU A 69 14.51 15.49 21.84
C GLU A 69 13.50 16.30 22.64
N VAL A 70 13.17 17.52 22.17
CA VAL A 70 12.18 18.39 22.80
C VAL A 70 10.75 17.93 22.50
N LEU A 71 10.44 17.52 21.30
CA LEU A 71 9.08 17.15 20.90
C LEU A 71 8.74 15.68 21.20
N GLY A 72 9.75 14.82 21.36
CA GLY A 72 9.56 13.40 21.66
C GLY A 72 8.81 12.60 20.58
N GLU A 73 8.65 13.18 19.40
CA GLU A 73 7.89 12.57 18.31
C GLU A 73 8.78 11.62 17.49
N LYS A 74 8.23 10.44 17.20
CA LYS A 74 8.82 9.49 16.26
C LYS A 74 7.98 9.44 15.00
N HIS A 75 8.64 9.41 13.86
CA HIS A 75 7.95 9.16 12.59
C HIS A 75 7.54 7.68 12.52
N GLY A 76 6.27 7.43 12.26
CA GLY A 76 5.76 6.10 12.02
C GLY A 76 6.32 5.52 10.71
N HIS A 77 6.62 4.24 10.72
CA HIS A 77 7.08 3.56 9.51
C HIS A 77 5.91 3.20 8.58
N VAL A 78 6.21 3.05 7.30
CA VAL A 78 5.20 2.86 6.24
C VAL A 78 4.40 1.56 6.43
N SER A 79 5.05 0.46 6.79
CA SER A 79 4.35 -0.81 6.98
C SER A 79 3.32 -0.76 8.11
N ARG A 80 3.53 0.06 9.12
CA ARG A 80 2.55 0.29 10.18
C ARG A 80 1.30 1.00 9.64
N TYR A 81 1.46 1.98 8.75
CA TYR A 81 0.32 2.64 8.13
C TYR A 81 -0.48 1.67 7.25
N ILE A 82 0.21 0.84 6.47
CA ILE A 82 -0.41 -0.21 5.67
C ILE A 82 -1.18 -1.19 6.58
N ASP A 83 -0.59 -1.64 7.67
CA ASP A 83 -1.25 -2.53 8.64
C ASP A 83 -2.54 -1.91 9.19
N MET A 84 -2.52 -0.65 9.54
CA MET A 84 -3.71 0.07 10.00
C MET A 84 -4.82 0.07 8.95
N LEU A 85 -4.47 0.33 7.69
CA LEU A 85 -5.46 0.34 6.60
C LEU A 85 -6.02 -1.05 6.32
N LEU A 86 -5.19 -2.10 6.39
CA LEU A 86 -5.63 -3.49 6.22
C LEU A 86 -6.66 -3.91 7.29
N ARG A 87 -6.50 -3.41 8.51
CA ARG A 87 -7.38 -3.75 9.65
C ARG A 87 -8.63 -2.88 9.71
N ALA A 88 -8.61 -1.70 9.11
CA ALA A 88 -9.62 -0.68 9.38
C ALA A 88 -11.03 -1.05 8.91
N GLY A 89 -11.18 -1.77 7.78
CA GLY A 89 -12.49 -2.20 7.27
C GLY A 89 -13.51 -1.06 7.26
N LEU A 90 -13.13 0.13 6.82
CA LEU A 90 -13.92 1.35 6.95
C LEU A 90 -15.15 1.32 6.03
N HIS A 91 -16.31 1.60 6.61
CA HIS A 91 -17.58 1.71 5.87
C HIS A 91 -17.91 0.49 4.98
N GLY A 92 -17.52 -0.72 5.41
CA GLY A 92 -17.71 -1.95 4.67
C GLY A 92 -16.72 -2.16 3.52
N ALA A 93 -15.82 -1.22 3.29
CA ALA A 93 -14.74 -1.35 2.30
C ALA A 93 -13.49 -1.95 2.93
N LYS A 94 -12.72 -2.66 2.11
CA LYS A 94 -11.46 -3.29 2.54
C LYS A 94 -10.34 -3.02 1.56
N MET A 95 -9.11 -3.09 2.06
CA MET A 95 -7.90 -3.10 1.27
C MET A 95 -7.28 -4.50 1.28
N ASP A 96 -6.87 -4.99 0.12
CA ASP A 96 -5.98 -6.14 -0.03
C ASP A 96 -4.64 -5.64 -0.59
N TRP A 97 -3.55 -6.20 -0.10
CA TRP A 97 -2.20 -5.86 -0.54
C TRP A 97 -1.46 -7.11 -0.96
N VAL A 98 -1.05 -7.16 -2.22
CA VAL A 98 -0.30 -8.28 -2.79
C VAL A 98 1.08 -7.80 -3.24
N ALA A 99 2.11 -8.47 -2.77
CA ALA A 99 3.50 -8.23 -3.16
C ALA A 99 3.96 -9.30 -4.17
N CYS A 100 4.59 -8.86 -5.25
CA CYS A 100 5.12 -9.72 -6.30
C CYS A 100 6.14 -10.72 -5.75
N ILE A 101 5.89 -12.02 -5.94
CA ILE A 101 6.76 -13.08 -5.43
C ILE A 101 8.20 -12.98 -5.94
N LEU A 102 8.38 -12.71 -7.23
CA LEU A 102 9.73 -12.60 -7.80
C LEU A 102 10.48 -11.40 -7.21
N CYS A 103 9.78 -10.28 -7.05
CA CYS A 103 10.39 -9.07 -6.52
C CYS A 103 10.80 -9.22 -5.04
N VAL A 104 10.01 -9.92 -4.23
CA VAL A 104 10.38 -10.17 -2.83
C VAL A 104 11.53 -11.15 -2.72
N GLN A 105 11.58 -12.17 -3.57
CA GLN A 105 12.68 -13.14 -3.62
C GLN A 105 13.99 -12.48 -4.06
N GLU A 106 13.96 -11.72 -5.16
CA GLU A 106 15.13 -11.03 -5.69
C GLU A 106 15.74 -10.03 -4.71
N ARG A 107 14.92 -9.43 -3.86
CA ARG A 107 15.36 -8.45 -2.85
C ARG A 107 15.64 -9.06 -1.47
N GLY A 108 15.50 -10.36 -1.33
CA GLY A 108 15.74 -11.05 -0.07
C GLY A 108 14.77 -10.72 1.05
N VAL A 109 13.57 -10.23 0.71
CA VAL A 109 12.56 -9.82 1.70
C VAL A 109 11.37 -10.76 1.80
N PHE A 110 11.48 -11.95 1.25
CA PHE A 110 10.41 -12.96 1.26
C PHE A 110 9.93 -13.29 2.67
N TYR A 111 10.86 -13.58 3.59
CA TYR A 111 10.55 -13.93 4.97
C TYR A 111 10.32 -12.71 5.88
N HIS A 112 10.43 -11.52 5.33
CA HIS A 112 10.33 -10.27 6.07
C HIS A 112 9.04 -9.50 5.77
N GLN A 113 8.11 -10.10 5.03
CA GLN A 113 6.83 -9.48 4.74
C GLN A 113 5.93 -9.49 5.98
N MET A 114 5.23 -8.38 6.21
CA MET A 114 4.28 -8.24 7.31
C MET A 114 3.09 -9.18 7.18
N ASN A 115 2.47 -9.53 8.31
CA ASN A 115 1.21 -10.24 8.30
C ASN A 115 0.13 -9.36 7.62
N GLY A 116 -0.68 -9.99 6.78
CA GLY A 116 -1.71 -9.29 6.00
C GLY A 116 -1.28 -8.91 4.59
N ALA A 117 0.02 -8.75 4.31
CA ALA A 117 0.52 -8.69 2.94
C ALA A 117 0.55 -10.09 2.34
N ILE A 118 -0.07 -10.23 1.17
CA ILE A 118 -0.12 -11.50 0.45
C ILE A 118 1.04 -11.52 -0.56
N ILE A 119 1.81 -12.59 -0.59
CA ILE A 119 2.79 -12.80 -1.64
C ILE A 119 2.08 -13.48 -2.81
N GLY A 120 2.08 -12.85 -3.97
CA GLY A 120 1.30 -13.31 -5.10
C GLY A 120 2.02 -13.24 -6.45
N THR A 121 1.29 -13.62 -7.46
CA THR A 121 1.77 -13.76 -8.84
C THR A 121 1.09 -12.75 -9.77
N LEU A 122 1.53 -12.72 -11.04
CA LEU A 122 0.87 -11.91 -12.07
C LEU A 122 -0.62 -12.29 -12.27
N GLY A 123 -1.02 -13.50 -11.89
CA GLY A 123 -2.43 -13.90 -11.89
C GLY A 123 -3.27 -13.05 -10.93
N ASP A 124 -2.70 -12.71 -9.77
CA ASP A 124 -3.36 -11.82 -8.80
C ASP A 124 -3.46 -10.39 -9.34
N LEU A 125 -2.40 -9.89 -9.98
CA LEU A 125 -2.42 -8.60 -10.66
C LEU A 125 -3.51 -8.55 -11.74
N TRP A 126 -3.60 -9.58 -12.58
CA TRP A 126 -4.61 -9.67 -13.62
C TRP A 126 -6.02 -9.66 -13.03
N LYS A 127 -6.23 -10.40 -11.96
CA LYS A 127 -7.51 -10.40 -11.24
C LYS A 127 -7.87 -9.01 -10.74
N PHE A 128 -6.93 -8.28 -10.16
CA PHE A 128 -7.16 -6.91 -9.70
C PHE A 128 -7.53 -5.97 -10.85
N ILE A 129 -6.80 -6.04 -11.95
CA ILE A 129 -7.07 -5.20 -13.12
C ILE A 129 -8.44 -5.52 -13.70
N ARG A 130 -8.78 -6.80 -13.85
CA ARG A 130 -10.03 -7.24 -14.45
C ARG A 130 -11.25 -6.85 -13.63
N THR A 131 -11.14 -6.82 -12.33
CA THR A 131 -12.27 -6.55 -11.42
C THR A 131 -12.36 -5.09 -10.99
N ALA A 132 -11.38 -4.27 -11.33
CA ALA A 132 -11.34 -2.86 -10.95
C ALA A 132 -12.22 -1.99 -11.86
N ASP A 133 -12.88 -1.00 -11.25
CA ASP A 133 -13.56 0.07 -11.97
C ASP A 133 -12.56 1.12 -12.46
N ARG A 134 -11.46 1.30 -11.72
CA ARG A 134 -10.35 2.19 -12.09
C ARG A 134 -9.03 1.54 -11.70
N VAL A 135 -8.02 1.77 -12.51
CA VAL A 135 -6.64 1.32 -12.25
C VAL A 135 -5.73 2.54 -12.20
N LEU A 136 -4.95 2.64 -11.12
CA LEU A 136 -3.94 3.67 -10.93
C LEU A 136 -2.56 3.00 -10.98
N THR A 137 -1.66 3.52 -11.77
CA THR A 137 -0.28 3.06 -11.85
C THR A 137 0.66 4.12 -11.29
N ILE A 138 1.45 3.72 -10.32
CA ILE A 138 2.45 4.60 -9.68
C ILE A 138 3.83 4.06 -10.07
N PRO A 139 4.45 4.64 -11.09
CA PRO A 139 5.72 4.15 -11.61
C PRO A 139 6.90 4.55 -10.74
N THR A 140 8.03 3.88 -10.95
CA THR A 140 9.32 4.35 -10.47
C THR A 140 9.85 5.42 -11.43
N TYR A 141 10.21 6.57 -10.92
CA TYR A 141 10.91 7.58 -11.70
C TYR A 141 12.42 7.38 -11.54
N ARG A 142 13.06 7.28 -12.64
CA ARG A 142 14.53 7.26 -12.68
C ARG A 142 15.06 8.67 -12.91
#